data_53edfe0bfe7ba86ef35b7f532fdfcdef
#
_entry.id   53edfe0bfe7ba86ef35b7f532fdfcdef
#
_cell.length_a   1.000
_cell.length_b   1.000
_cell.length_c   1.000
_cell.angle_alpha   90.00
_cell.angle_beta   90.00
_cell.angle_gamma   90.00
#
_symmetry.space_group_name_H-M   'P 1'
#
loop_
_entity.id
_entity.type
_entity.pdbx_description
1 polymer ?
#
loop_
_entity_poly.entity_id
_entity_poly.type
_entity_poly.pdbx_seq_one_letter_code
_entity_poly.pdbx_strand_id
1 'polypeptide(L)'
;MKIRVLTPSDAAAYRDLRLRGLREWPPAFGTPVEEEEQLGLKDFSERLVETKDRCLIGAFEEEVLVGSVRLSRYDSGNEFHRAYVAGLYVMPERRKLGYGRALFTHAVARARLDGVLRR
;
A
#
# COMPACT_ATOMS: atom_id res chain seq x y z
N MET A 1 -4.44 -10.83 -13.14
CA MET A 1 -4.29 -9.87 -12.03
C MET A 1 -4.19 -10.63 -10.71
N LYS A 2 -3.16 -10.34 -9.95
CA LYS A 2 -2.98 -10.99 -8.66
C LYS A 2 -2.87 -9.91 -7.58
N ILE A 3 -3.63 -10.06 -6.51
CA ILE A 3 -3.61 -9.11 -5.39
C ILE A 3 -3.17 -9.86 -4.14
N ARG A 4 -2.15 -9.34 -3.46
CA ARG A 4 -1.71 -9.97 -2.22
C ARG A 4 -1.01 -8.95 -1.33
N VAL A 5 -0.87 -9.32 -0.06
CA VAL A 5 -0.09 -8.50 0.88
C VAL A 5 1.37 -8.57 0.48
N LEU A 6 2.03 -7.43 0.50
CA LEU A 6 3.46 -7.36 0.21
C LEU A 6 4.26 -7.81 1.43
N THR A 7 5.40 -8.39 1.18
CA THR A 7 6.30 -8.86 2.23
C THR A 7 7.66 -8.18 2.06
N PRO A 8 8.56 -8.28 3.05
CA PRO A 8 9.88 -7.66 2.91
C PRO A 8 10.64 -8.08 1.65
N SER A 9 10.36 -9.25 1.11
CA SER A 9 11.04 -9.66 -0.12
C SER A 9 10.60 -8.85 -1.34
N ASP A 10 9.52 -8.06 -1.20
CA ASP A 10 9.05 -7.19 -2.28
C ASP A 10 9.65 -5.79 -2.20
N ALA A 11 10.64 -5.58 -1.33
CA ALA A 11 11.15 -4.24 -1.05
C ALA A 11 11.66 -3.50 -2.29
N ALA A 12 12.39 -4.19 -3.16
CA ALA A 12 12.94 -3.54 -4.36
C ALA A 12 11.82 -3.08 -5.29
N ALA A 13 10.85 -3.96 -5.54
CA ALA A 13 9.73 -3.61 -6.41
C ALA A 13 8.88 -2.50 -5.81
N TYR A 14 8.64 -2.58 -4.51
CA TYR A 14 7.83 -1.55 -3.84
C TYR A 14 8.55 -0.21 -3.84
N ARG A 15 9.87 -0.19 -3.60
CA ARG A 15 10.64 1.04 -3.62
C ARG A 15 10.51 1.71 -4.98
N ASP A 16 10.68 0.95 -6.06
CA ASP A 16 10.58 1.52 -7.40
C ASP A 16 9.21 2.10 -7.65
N LEU A 17 8.15 1.38 -7.27
CA LEU A 17 6.79 1.85 -7.46
C LEU A 17 6.51 3.11 -6.63
N ARG A 18 6.96 3.11 -5.38
CA ARG A 18 6.75 4.23 -4.47
C ARG A 18 7.42 5.49 -4.98
N LEU A 19 8.69 5.37 -5.40
CA LEU A 19 9.42 6.53 -5.90
C LEU A 19 8.82 7.06 -7.19
N ARG A 20 8.36 6.15 -8.04
CA ARG A 20 7.69 6.56 -9.27
C ARG A 20 6.43 7.36 -8.95
N GLY A 21 5.64 6.89 -7.99
CA GLY A 21 4.43 7.58 -7.59
C GLY A 21 4.71 8.96 -7.02
N LEU A 22 5.75 9.07 -6.19
CA LEU A 22 6.11 10.36 -5.62
C LEU A 22 6.60 11.34 -6.66
N ARG A 23 7.28 10.86 -7.71
CA ARG A 23 7.73 11.73 -8.77
C ARG A 23 6.58 12.20 -9.64
N GLU A 24 5.60 11.32 -9.87
CA GLU A 24 4.44 11.66 -10.68
C GLU A 24 3.52 12.63 -9.95
N TRP A 25 3.33 12.41 -8.65
CA TRP A 25 2.44 13.21 -7.83
C TRP A 25 3.20 13.79 -6.66
N PRO A 26 3.99 14.85 -6.86
CA PRO A 26 4.70 15.46 -5.74
C PRO A 26 3.67 15.86 -4.69
N PRO A 27 3.78 15.35 -3.49
CA PRO A 27 2.75 15.65 -2.48
C PRO A 27 2.85 17.10 -2.04
N ALA A 28 1.69 17.72 -1.91
CA ALA A 28 1.64 19.04 -1.30
C ALA A 28 2.03 18.95 0.17
N PHE A 29 1.76 17.81 0.78
CA PHE A 29 2.17 17.55 2.14
C PHE A 29 2.66 16.12 2.17
N GLY A 30 3.52 15.77 2.97
CA GLY A 30 4.04 14.45 3.06
C GLY A 30 5.49 14.45 2.66
N THR A 31 6.05 13.27 2.48
CA THR A 31 7.49 13.12 2.31
C THR A 31 7.91 13.44 0.89
N PRO A 32 8.83 14.37 0.70
CA PRO A 32 9.36 14.61 -0.64
C PRO A 32 10.08 13.40 -1.19
N VAL A 33 10.07 13.25 -2.52
CA VAL A 33 10.73 12.13 -3.15
C VAL A 33 12.23 12.11 -2.82
N GLU A 34 12.83 13.28 -2.67
CA GLU A 34 14.26 13.37 -2.37
C GLU A 34 14.61 12.68 -1.06
N GLU A 35 13.75 12.78 -0.07
CA GLU A 35 14.00 12.11 1.20
C GLU A 35 13.87 10.61 1.06
N GLU A 36 12.88 10.15 0.32
CA GLU A 36 12.67 8.72 0.17
C GLU A 36 13.74 8.07 -0.71
N GLU A 37 14.27 8.82 -1.66
CA GLU A 37 15.35 8.29 -2.50
C GLU A 37 16.59 7.93 -1.71
N GLN A 38 16.78 8.55 -0.56
CA GLN A 38 17.93 8.28 0.27
C GLN A 38 17.76 7.06 1.15
N LEU A 39 16.57 6.51 1.23
CA LEU A 39 16.33 5.33 2.02
C LEU A 39 16.79 4.09 1.27
N GLY A 40 17.37 3.15 1.99
CA GLY A 40 17.84 1.91 1.39
C GLY A 40 16.76 0.85 1.37
N LEU A 41 17.08 -0.29 0.77
CA LEU A 41 16.16 -1.40 0.72
C LEU A 41 15.76 -1.88 2.12
N LYS A 42 16.66 -1.77 3.07
CA LYS A 42 16.34 -2.16 4.44
C LYS A 42 15.17 -1.37 4.99
N ASP A 43 15.16 -0.05 4.72
CA ASP A 43 14.07 0.78 5.20
C ASP A 43 12.75 0.40 4.57
N PHE A 44 12.77 0.11 3.27
CA PHE A 44 11.56 -0.30 2.58
C PHE A 44 11.11 -1.70 3.02
N SER A 45 12.06 -2.58 3.26
CA SER A 45 11.69 -3.92 3.71
C SER A 45 11.03 -3.85 5.10
N GLU A 46 11.49 -2.95 5.96
CA GLU A 46 10.87 -2.78 7.26
C GLU A 46 9.44 -2.25 7.15
N ARG A 47 9.19 -1.37 6.18
CA ARG A 47 7.83 -0.89 5.94
C ARG A 47 6.89 -2.00 5.52
N LEU A 48 7.41 -3.05 4.92
CA LEU A 48 6.60 -4.14 4.39
C LEU A 48 6.35 -5.25 5.39
N VAL A 49 6.89 -5.13 6.59
CA VAL A 49 6.56 -6.08 7.64
C VAL A 49 5.11 -5.84 8.04
N GLU A 50 4.28 -6.86 7.86
CA GLU A 50 2.88 -6.73 8.22
C GLU A 50 2.75 -6.77 9.74
N THR A 51 1.98 -5.84 10.30
CA THR A 51 1.67 -5.83 11.71
C THR A 51 0.16 -5.86 11.87
N LYS A 52 -0.31 -5.96 13.10
CA LYS A 52 -1.74 -5.90 13.33
C LYS A 52 -2.32 -4.54 12.99
N ASP A 53 -1.46 -3.52 12.90
CA ASP A 53 -1.91 -2.16 12.64
C ASP A 53 -1.76 -1.73 11.19
N ARG A 54 -1.00 -2.46 10.39
CA ARG A 54 -0.70 -1.98 9.05
C ARG A 54 -0.25 -3.11 8.14
N CYS A 55 -0.67 -3.02 6.88
CA CYS A 55 -0.08 -3.84 5.82
C CYS A 55 -0.14 -3.08 4.51
N LEU A 56 0.71 -3.49 3.60
CA LEU A 56 0.73 -2.95 2.24
C LEU A 56 0.29 -4.06 1.31
N ILE A 57 -0.62 -3.72 0.41
CA ILE A 57 -1.22 -4.68 -0.51
C ILE A 57 -0.80 -4.29 -1.91
N GLY A 58 -0.36 -5.26 -2.69
CA GLY A 58 0.12 -5.02 -4.03
C GLY A 58 -0.69 -5.74 -5.09
N ALA A 59 -0.74 -5.13 -6.27
CA ALA A 59 -1.35 -5.73 -7.46
C ALA A 59 -0.24 -6.08 -8.44
N PHE A 60 -0.31 -7.27 -8.97
CA PHE A 60 0.71 -7.81 -9.86
C PHE A 60 0.14 -8.22 -11.20
N GLU A 61 0.90 -7.94 -12.24
CA GLU A 61 0.64 -8.48 -13.56
C GLU A 61 1.88 -9.31 -13.91
N GLU A 62 1.71 -10.61 -13.97
CA GLU A 62 2.82 -11.52 -14.32
C GLU A 62 4.05 -11.27 -13.47
N GLU A 63 3.91 -11.15 -12.19
CA GLU A 63 5.00 -10.95 -11.24
C GLU A 63 5.58 -9.54 -11.22
N VAL A 64 5.02 -8.63 -12.02
CA VAL A 64 5.43 -7.23 -11.97
C VAL A 64 4.47 -6.48 -11.06
N LEU A 65 5.00 -5.78 -10.07
CA LEU A 65 4.19 -4.97 -9.17
C LEU A 65 3.74 -3.71 -9.90
N VAL A 66 2.43 -3.58 -10.14
CA VAL A 66 1.90 -2.47 -10.93
C VAL A 66 1.11 -1.47 -10.09
N GLY A 67 0.79 -1.81 -8.84
CA GLY A 67 0.08 -0.89 -7.98
C GLY A 67 0.14 -1.34 -6.54
N SER A 68 -0.19 -0.42 -5.63
CA SER A 68 -0.20 -0.74 -4.21
C SER A 68 -1.15 0.16 -3.46
N VAL A 69 -1.53 -0.27 -2.26
CA VAL A 69 -2.39 0.50 -1.37
C VAL A 69 -2.02 0.13 0.05
N ARG A 70 -2.14 1.09 0.97
CA ARG A 70 -1.86 0.85 2.38
C ARG A 70 -3.16 0.72 3.16
N LEU A 71 -3.22 -0.28 4.01
CA LEU A 71 -4.30 -0.45 4.97
C LEU A 71 -3.72 -0.22 6.36
N SER A 72 -4.27 0.76 7.07
CA SER A 72 -3.86 1.04 8.44
C SER A 72 -5.05 0.87 9.36
N ARG A 73 -4.82 0.32 10.55
CA ARG A 73 -5.87 0.08 11.53
C ARG A 73 -5.51 0.80 12.80
N TYR A 74 -6.50 1.40 13.41
CA TYR A 74 -6.32 2.13 14.67
C TYR A 74 -7.34 1.66 15.68
N ASP A 75 -6.85 1.35 16.87
CA ASP A 75 -7.69 0.96 17.98
C ASP A 75 -7.58 2.09 19.02
N SER A 76 -8.66 2.80 19.23
CA SER A 76 -8.64 3.93 20.14
C SER A 76 -8.72 3.52 21.61
N GLY A 77 -8.83 2.24 21.88
CA GLY A 77 -8.88 1.76 23.24
C GLY A 77 -10.22 1.90 23.91
N ASN A 78 -11.21 2.43 23.23
CA ASN A 78 -12.55 2.58 23.81
C ASN A 78 -13.59 2.03 22.85
N GLU A 79 -13.30 0.89 22.27
CA GLU A 79 -14.22 0.14 21.43
C GLU A 79 -14.34 0.63 20.00
N PHE A 80 -13.70 1.74 19.67
CA PHE A 80 -13.72 2.20 18.29
C PHE A 80 -12.55 1.64 17.53
N HIS A 81 -12.86 0.95 16.45
CA HIS A 81 -11.87 0.40 15.57
C HIS A 81 -11.99 1.11 14.24
N ARG A 82 -10.89 1.61 13.74
CA ARG A 82 -10.89 2.35 12.49
C ARG A 82 -9.88 1.77 11.53
N ALA A 83 -10.23 1.78 10.27
CA ALA A 83 -9.31 1.40 9.23
C ALA A 83 -9.23 2.52 8.21
N TYR A 84 -8.04 2.73 7.68
CA TYR A 84 -7.80 3.72 6.65
C TYR A 84 -7.16 3.05 5.47
N VAL A 85 -7.71 3.33 4.30
CA VAL A 85 -7.13 2.87 3.04
C VAL A 85 -6.54 4.10 2.39
N ALA A 86 -5.24 4.11 2.20
CA ALA A 86 -4.55 5.29 1.73
C ALA A 86 -3.39 4.92 0.83
N GLY A 87 -2.86 5.92 0.13
CA GLY A 87 -1.68 5.71 -0.70
C GLY A 87 -1.92 4.82 -1.90
N LEU A 88 -3.16 4.83 -2.42
CA LEU A 88 -3.46 4.03 -3.60
C LEU A 88 -2.73 4.62 -4.80
N TYR A 89 -1.94 3.79 -5.46
CA TYR A 89 -1.22 4.19 -6.66
C TYR A 89 -1.16 3.01 -7.63
N VAL A 90 -1.44 3.30 -8.90
CA VAL A 90 -1.28 2.34 -9.98
C VAL A 90 -0.45 3.04 -11.05
N MET A 91 0.57 2.35 -11.57
CA MET A 91 1.43 2.98 -12.58
C MET A 91 0.58 3.39 -13.79
N PRO A 92 0.94 4.53 -14.44
CA PRO A 92 0.07 5.11 -15.48
C PRO A 92 -0.29 4.15 -16.61
N GLU A 93 0.63 3.31 -17.03
CA GLU A 93 0.38 2.42 -18.16
C GLU A 93 -0.53 1.26 -17.81
N ARG A 94 -0.96 1.14 -16.55
CA ARG A 94 -1.87 0.08 -16.12
C ARG A 94 -3.16 0.62 -15.54
N ARG A 95 -3.41 1.92 -15.70
CA ARG A 95 -4.65 2.52 -15.21
C ARG A 95 -5.81 2.17 -16.12
N LYS A 96 -7.03 2.27 -15.56
CA LYS A 96 -8.27 1.98 -16.28
C LYS A 96 -8.42 0.52 -16.63
N LEU A 97 -7.65 -0.34 -16.00
CA LEU A 97 -7.74 -1.78 -16.20
C LEU A 97 -8.32 -2.49 -14.96
N GLY A 98 -8.75 -1.72 -13.97
CA GLY A 98 -9.40 -2.30 -12.80
C GLY A 98 -8.46 -2.57 -11.62
N TYR A 99 -7.17 -2.27 -11.73
CA TYR A 99 -6.24 -2.55 -10.63
C TYR A 99 -6.55 -1.74 -9.38
N GLY A 100 -6.85 -0.44 -9.55
CA GLY A 100 -7.16 0.40 -8.41
C GLY A 100 -8.38 -0.08 -7.65
N ARG A 101 -9.43 -0.42 -8.39
CA ARG A 101 -10.65 -0.94 -7.77
C ARG A 101 -10.36 -2.26 -7.06
N ALA A 102 -9.59 -3.15 -7.69
CA ALA A 102 -9.27 -4.43 -7.09
C ALA A 102 -8.48 -4.26 -5.81
N LEU A 103 -7.51 -3.33 -5.80
CA LEU A 103 -6.74 -3.06 -4.60
C LEU A 103 -7.62 -2.53 -3.49
N PHE A 104 -8.47 -1.56 -3.80
CA PHE A 104 -9.35 -0.99 -2.79
C PHE A 104 -10.31 -2.04 -2.24
N THR A 105 -10.91 -2.83 -3.12
CA THR A 105 -11.85 -3.86 -2.72
C THR A 105 -11.17 -4.89 -1.81
N HIS A 106 -9.94 -5.27 -2.16
CA HIS A 106 -9.19 -6.23 -1.35
C HIS A 106 -8.89 -5.65 0.04
N ALA A 107 -8.50 -4.37 0.09
CA ALA A 107 -8.21 -3.73 1.36
C ALA A 107 -9.44 -3.68 2.25
N VAL A 108 -10.59 -3.34 1.69
CA VAL A 108 -11.84 -3.29 2.45
C VAL A 108 -12.22 -4.67 2.95
N ALA A 109 -12.09 -5.68 2.10
CA ALA A 109 -12.42 -7.05 2.50
C ALA A 109 -11.52 -7.52 3.62
N ARG A 110 -10.23 -7.19 3.55
CA ARG A 110 -9.29 -7.57 4.59
C ARG A 110 -9.61 -6.89 5.92
N ALA A 111 -9.97 -5.60 5.86
CA ALA A 111 -10.35 -4.88 7.07
C ALA A 111 -11.58 -5.52 7.72
N ARG A 112 -12.53 -5.97 6.91
CA ARG A 112 -13.72 -6.63 7.45
C ARG A 112 -13.39 -7.99 8.07
N LEU A 113 -12.49 -8.73 7.43
CA LEU A 113 -12.08 -10.01 7.99
C LEU A 113 -11.45 -9.83 9.36
N ASP A 114 -10.73 -8.74 9.54
CA ASP A 114 -10.08 -8.44 10.81
C ASP A 114 -11.05 -7.83 11.82
N GLY A 115 -12.31 -7.65 11.45
CA GLY A 115 -13.31 -7.09 12.35
C GLY A 115 -13.20 -5.61 12.56
N VAL A 116 -12.44 -4.90 11.73
CA VAL A 116 -12.21 -3.48 11.93
C VAL A 116 -13.32 -2.63 11.33
N LEU A 117 -13.90 -3.08 10.21
CA LEU A 117 -15.01 -2.39 9.56
C LEU A 117 -16.30 -3.17 9.78
N ARG A 118 -16.87 -3.10 10.97
CA ARG A 118 -18.09 -3.75 11.20
C ARG A 118 -19.20 -2.89 10.99
N ARG A 119 -19.95 -3.17 10.55
CA ARG A 119 -21.00 -2.48 10.34
C ARG A 119 -21.40 -1.91 10.82
#